data_cd2289af6369a9522b2121771bb130f4
#
_entry.id   cd2289af6369a9522b2121771bb130f4
#
_cell.length_a   1.000
_cell.length_b   1.000
_cell.length_c   1.000
_cell.angle_alpha   90.00
_cell.angle_beta   90.00
_cell.angle_gamma   90.00
#
_symmetry.space_group_name_H-M   'P 1'
#
loop_
_entity.id
_entity.type
_entity.pdbx_description
1 polymer ?
#
loop_
_entity_poly.entity_id
_entity_poly.type
_entity_poly.pdbx_seq_one_letter_code
_entity_poly.pdbx_strand_id
1 'polypeptide(L)'
;MTFLAALQGCVTCFAGVPVPNVKLTLITVSSDTTYINPGESGSESYTVPLRVEFSSSLTSDDGREYVLFPEWQVLRTYTDGETPRSENYLKRQESNTEYEFTDWGNFQVSFSWSYRDRDSLNTVPGYDIAPMSFVIDDSEVKLFNAFSPNDDGINDDYRIYVRSIARLEIAIFNRWGQVIKSISGKTEDILTPEDEATRDADGGYLINCWDGKHNGKVVSDGVYFINVKAVGAGGKVYERKADINVLTGTGIRR
;
A
#
# COMPACT_ATOMS: atom_id res chain seq x y z
N MET A 1 -35.70 -12.97 -8.61
CA MET A 1 -36.22 -11.59 -8.62
C MET A 1 -36.22 -11.14 -7.16
N THR A 2 -35.11 -10.59 -6.70
CA THR A 2 -34.95 -10.15 -5.31
C THR A 2 -34.49 -8.70 -5.36
N PHE A 3 -35.39 -7.80 -4.98
CA PHE A 3 -35.16 -6.37 -4.90
C PHE A 3 -34.12 -6.05 -3.82
N LEU A 4 -32.97 -5.54 -4.23
CA LEU A 4 -32.03 -4.86 -3.35
C LEU A 4 -32.55 -3.42 -3.19
N ALA A 5 -33.24 -3.15 -2.11
CA ALA A 5 -33.62 -1.80 -1.73
C ALA A 5 -32.37 -1.06 -1.25
N ALA A 6 -31.85 -0.14 -2.06
CA ALA A 6 -30.93 0.87 -1.62
C ALA A 6 -31.63 1.73 -0.56
N LEU A 7 -31.25 1.60 0.69
CA LEU A 7 -31.58 2.57 1.73
C LEU A 7 -30.77 3.85 1.43
N GLN A 8 -31.29 4.68 0.53
CA GLN A 8 -30.99 6.10 0.55
C GLN A 8 -31.62 6.64 1.85
N GLY A 9 -30.79 6.81 2.87
CA GLY A 9 -31.19 7.50 4.08
C GLY A 9 -31.68 8.89 3.70
N CYS A 10 -32.99 9.05 3.72
CA CYS A 10 -33.64 10.34 3.62
C CYS A 10 -33.16 11.18 4.80
N VAL A 11 -32.15 12.01 4.57
CA VAL A 11 -31.86 13.13 5.49
C VAL A 11 -33.07 14.02 5.41
N THR A 12 -33.98 13.91 6.36
CA THR A 12 -34.96 14.94 6.61
C THR A 12 -34.18 16.20 6.93
N CYS A 13 -34.03 17.09 5.96
CA CYS A 13 -33.50 18.43 6.19
C CYS A 13 -34.36 19.09 7.24
N PHE A 14 -33.94 19.08 8.49
CA PHE A 14 -34.44 20.00 9.49
C PHE A 14 -33.93 21.38 9.09
N ALA A 15 -34.82 22.26 8.65
CA ALA A 15 -34.48 23.63 8.31
C ALA A 15 -33.72 24.26 9.48
N GLY A 16 -32.50 24.79 9.22
CA GLY A 16 -31.68 25.44 10.21
C GLY A 16 -30.62 24.56 10.93
N VAL A 17 -30.50 23.26 10.58
CA VAL A 17 -29.39 22.43 11.05
C VAL A 17 -28.27 22.43 10.01
N PRO A 18 -27.03 22.85 10.36
CA PRO A 18 -25.94 22.81 9.39
C PRO A 18 -25.60 21.37 8.99
N VAL A 19 -25.18 21.20 7.74
CA VAL A 19 -24.83 19.90 7.17
C VAL A 19 -23.31 19.84 6.97
N PRO A 20 -22.62 18.84 7.53
CA PRO A 20 -21.19 18.66 7.30
C PRO A 20 -20.95 18.08 5.91
N ASN A 21 -20.01 18.67 5.19
CA ASN A 21 -19.45 18.12 3.97
C ASN A 21 -18.10 17.48 4.35
N VAL A 22 -18.04 16.15 4.27
CA VAL A 22 -16.90 15.33 4.74
C VAL A 22 -16.35 14.53 3.57
N LYS A 23 -15.04 14.50 3.41
CA LYS A 23 -14.38 13.79 2.32
C LYS A 23 -12.96 13.37 2.70
N LEU A 24 -12.54 12.17 2.26
CA LEU A 24 -11.15 11.78 2.19
C LEU A 24 -10.64 11.91 0.76
N THR A 25 -9.41 12.36 0.62
CA THR A 25 -8.68 12.38 -0.66
C THR A 25 -7.42 11.53 -0.48
N LEU A 26 -7.36 10.41 -1.17
CA LEU A 26 -6.22 9.49 -1.16
C LEU A 26 -5.33 9.83 -2.35
N ILE A 27 -4.04 10.03 -2.10
CA ILE A 27 -3.06 10.46 -3.10
C ILE A 27 -1.91 9.46 -3.09
N THR A 28 -1.75 8.72 -4.19
CA THR A 28 -0.68 7.74 -4.36
C THR A 28 0.65 8.42 -4.69
N VAL A 29 1.74 7.66 -4.65
CA VAL A 29 3.08 8.15 -5.05
C VAL A 29 3.11 8.63 -6.50
N SER A 30 2.33 8.01 -7.40
CA SER A 30 2.15 8.45 -8.80
C SER A 30 1.28 9.70 -8.97
N SER A 31 0.80 10.28 -7.85
CA SER A 31 -0.11 11.43 -7.81
C SER A 31 -1.53 11.14 -8.31
N ASP A 32 -1.90 9.86 -8.44
CA ASP A 32 -3.28 9.48 -8.69
C ASP A 32 -4.14 9.80 -7.46
N THR A 33 -5.32 10.32 -7.70
CA THR A 33 -6.19 10.82 -6.65
C THR A 33 -7.53 10.07 -6.63
N THR A 34 -7.87 9.50 -5.48
CA THR A 34 -9.17 8.86 -5.23
C THR A 34 -9.92 9.58 -4.13
N TYR A 35 -11.20 9.78 -4.31
CA TYR A 35 -12.09 10.41 -3.32
C TYR A 35 -12.96 9.35 -2.66
N ILE A 36 -13.13 9.45 -1.33
CA ILE A 36 -14.02 8.59 -0.55
C ILE A 36 -14.97 9.47 0.25
N ASN A 37 -16.27 9.29 0.04
CA ASN A 37 -17.31 9.99 0.77
C ASN A 37 -17.84 9.12 1.94
N PRO A 38 -18.58 9.69 2.88
CA PRO A 38 -19.19 8.94 3.98
C PRO A 38 -20.00 7.73 3.50
N GLY A 39 -19.70 6.57 4.10
CA GLY A 39 -20.32 5.28 3.75
C GLY A 39 -19.66 4.56 2.57
N GLU A 40 -18.62 5.13 1.97
CA GLU A 40 -17.87 4.50 0.87
C GLU A 40 -16.60 3.83 1.36
N SER A 41 -16.13 2.87 0.56
CA SER A 41 -14.82 2.24 0.70
C SER A 41 -14.00 2.51 -0.55
N GLY A 42 -12.69 2.60 -0.41
CA GLY A 42 -11.77 2.63 -1.54
C GLY A 42 -12.01 1.41 -2.43
N SER A 43 -12.06 1.63 -3.75
CA SER A 43 -12.39 0.60 -4.75
C SER A 43 -11.25 -0.39 -5.00
N GLU A 44 -10.06 -0.08 -4.54
CA GLU A 44 -8.82 -0.84 -4.78
C GLU A 44 -7.91 -0.78 -3.54
N SER A 45 -6.90 -1.64 -3.53
CA SER A 45 -5.85 -1.61 -2.51
C SER A 45 -4.76 -0.62 -2.91
N TYR A 46 -4.30 0.13 -1.93
CA TYR A 46 -3.23 1.13 -2.12
C TYR A 46 -1.90 0.58 -1.63
N THR A 47 -0.81 1.20 -2.05
CA THR A 47 0.54 0.89 -1.58
C THR A 47 1.07 2.00 -0.67
N VAL A 48 2.01 1.68 0.20
CA VAL A 48 2.68 2.68 1.04
C VAL A 48 3.84 3.34 0.28
N PRO A 49 4.16 4.63 0.54
CA PRO A 49 3.41 5.54 1.38
C PRO A 49 2.13 6.05 0.70
N LEU A 50 1.05 6.20 1.47
CA LEU A 50 -0.21 6.77 0.98
C LEU A 50 -0.49 8.06 1.72
N ARG A 51 -0.59 9.18 1.00
CA ARG A 51 -1.01 10.46 1.58
C ARG A 51 -2.54 10.54 1.56
N VAL A 52 -3.13 10.83 2.70
CA VAL A 52 -4.58 11.01 2.85
C VAL A 52 -4.85 12.41 3.39
N GLU A 53 -5.65 13.15 2.65
CA GLU A 53 -6.18 14.45 3.08
C GLU A 53 -7.58 14.25 3.65
N PHE A 54 -7.79 14.77 4.83
CA PHE A 54 -9.06 14.79 5.55
C PHE A 54 -9.65 16.18 5.41
N SER A 55 -10.84 16.31 4.85
CA SER A 55 -11.48 17.61 4.70
C SER A 55 -12.92 17.59 5.21
N SER A 56 -13.25 18.61 5.98
CA SER A 56 -14.61 18.83 6.48
C SER A 56 -14.96 20.31 6.47
N SER A 57 -16.20 20.62 6.13
CA SER A 57 -16.77 21.94 6.15
C SER A 57 -18.24 21.89 6.53
N LEU A 58 -18.83 22.99 6.94
CA LEU A 58 -20.27 23.11 7.17
C LEU A 58 -20.92 23.92 6.08
N THR A 59 -22.12 23.48 5.68
CA THR A 59 -23.05 24.26 4.87
C THR A 59 -24.35 24.45 5.64
N SER A 60 -24.98 25.60 5.50
CA SER A 60 -26.27 25.92 6.11
C SER A 60 -27.16 26.68 5.13
N ASP A 61 -28.44 26.43 5.19
CA ASP A 61 -29.48 27.07 4.36
C ASP A 61 -30.24 28.18 5.08
N ASP A 62 -29.92 28.40 6.38
CA ASP A 62 -30.59 29.40 7.22
C ASP A 62 -29.91 30.78 7.24
N GLY A 63 -28.81 30.92 6.50
CA GLY A 63 -28.01 32.14 6.41
C GLY A 63 -27.19 32.48 7.64
N ARG A 64 -27.08 31.56 8.62
CA ARG A 64 -26.23 31.72 9.80
C ARG A 64 -24.84 31.20 9.56
N GLU A 65 -23.88 31.75 10.30
CA GLU A 65 -22.51 31.24 10.34
C GLU A 65 -22.31 30.29 11.52
N TYR A 66 -21.78 29.10 11.23
CA TYR A 66 -21.51 28.08 12.24
C TYR A 66 -20.02 27.77 12.32
N VAL A 67 -19.58 27.47 13.54
CA VAL A 67 -18.23 26.97 13.83
C VAL A 67 -18.30 25.46 13.95
N LEU A 68 -17.47 24.76 13.15
CA LEU A 68 -17.32 23.31 13.18
C LEU A 68 -16.25 22.90 14.19
N PHE A 69 -16.54 21.88 14.98
CA PHE A 69 -15.59 21.18 15.84
C PHE A 69 -15.50 19.71 15.37
N PRO A 70 -14.59 19.40 14.44
CA PRO A 70 -14.45 18.06 13.90
C PRO A 70 -13.60 17.17 14.81
N GLU A 71 -13.84 15.88 14.76
CA GLU A 71 -12.96 14.87 15.31
C GLU A 71 -12.88 13.69 14.33
N TRP A 72 -11.67 13.43 13.83
CA TRP A 72 -11.33 12.30 13.00
C TRP A 72 -10.67 11.21 13.84
N GLN A 73 -11.14 9.99 13.71
CA GLN A 73 -10.51 8.82 14.30
C GLN A 73 -10.26 7.78 13.22
N VAL A 74 -9.05 7.23 13.18
CA VAL A 74 -8.66 6.17 12.26
C VAL A 74 -8.35 4.92 13.07
N LEU A 75 -9.11 3.87 12.81
CA LEU A 75 -8.89 2.53 13.32
C LEU A 75 -8.17 1.72 12.25
N ARG A 76 -7.03 1.13 12.60
CA ARG A 76 -6.33 0.17 11.76
C ARG A 76 -6.62 -1.25 12.24
N THR A 77 -6.94 -2.15 11.29
CA THR A 77 -6.99 -3.59 11.53
C THR A 77 -6.03 -4.30 10.59
N TYR A 78 -5.25 -5.23 11.12
CA TYR A 78 -4.25 -5.98 10.37
C TYR A 78 -4.04 -7.36 11.00
N THR A 79 -3.33 -8.25 10.30
CA THR A 79 -3.02 -9.59 10.80
C THR A 79 -1.52 -9.68 11.10
N ASP A 80 -1.15 -10.05 12.31
CA ASP A 80 0.23 -10.28 12.73
C ASP A 80 0.44 -11.80 12.85
N GLY A 81 1.03 -12.40 11.82
CA GLY A 81 0.99 -13.84 11.61
C GLY A 81 -0.45 -14.31 11.38
N GLU A 82 -0.97 -15.16 12.26
CA GLU A 82 -2.38 -15.62 12.23
C GLU A 82 -3.31 -14.83 13.18
N THR A 83 -2.77 -13.83 13.89
CA THR A 83 -3.51 -13.11 14.93
C THR A 83 -4.05 -11.78 14.41
N PRO A 84 -5.37 -11.58 14.36
CA PRO A 84 -5.96 -10.28 14.05
C PRO A 84 -5.60 -9.25 15.14
N ARG A 85 -5.21 -8.06 14.71
CA ARG A 85 -4.88 -6.92 15.55
C ARG A 85 -5.75 -5.73 15.17
N SER A 86 -5.99 -4.88 16.15
CA SER A 86 -6.71 -3.62 15.97
C SER A 86 -6.10 -2.55 16.84
N GLU A 87 -5.92 -1.35 16.32
CA GLU A 87 -5.34 -0.21 17.03
C GLU A 87 -5.95 1.12 16.61
N ASN A 88 -6.01 2.07 17.55
CA ASN A 88 -6.32 3.45 17.23
C ASN A 88 -5.07 4.08 16.59
N TYR A 89 -5.10 4.25 15.27
CA TYR A 89 -3.95 4.62 14.48
C TYR A 89 -3.71 6.14 14.47
N LEU A 90 -4.78 6.91 14.34
CA LEU A 90 -4.70 8.35 14.23
C LEU A 90 -5.92 9.03 14.86
N LYS A 91 -5.70 10.18 15.49
CA LYS A 91 -6.76 11.11 15.91
C LYS A 91 -6.39 12.54 15.51
N ARG A 92 -7.35 13.29 14.94
CA ARG A 92 -7.21 14.69 14.51
C ARG A 92 -8.47 15.46 14.85
N GLN A 93 -8.31 16.79 15.05
CA GLN A 93 -9.40 17.72 15.38
C GLN A 93 -9.41 18.96 14.47
N GLU A 94 -8.63 18.94 13.42
CA GLU A 94 -8.59 19.99 12.41
C GLU A 94 -9.63 19.70 11.31
N SER A 95 -10.27 20.76 10.77
CA SER A 95 -11.23 20.64 9.67
C SER A 95 -10.58 20.13 8.38
N ASN A 96 -9.33 20.57 8.14
CA ASN A 96 -8.53 20.10 7.01
C ASN A 96 -7.15 19.73 7.56
N THR A 97 -6.76 18.49 7.34
CA THR A 97 -5.48 17.94 7.78
C THR A 97 -5.04 16.85 6.81
N GLU A 98 -3.76 16.53 6.82
CA GLU A 98 -3.20 15.44 6.02
C GLU A 98 -2.37 14.50 6.89
N TYR A 99 -2.23 13.27 6.42
CA TYR A 99 -1.38 12.28 7.05
C TYR A 99 -0.83 11.31 6.01
N GLU A 100 0.45 10.93 6.16
CA GLU A 100 1.11 9.94 5.34
C GLU A 100 1.08 8.58 6.05
N PHE A 101 0.35 7.63 5.46
CA PHE A 101 0.24 6.27 5.96
C PHE A 101 1.42 5.45 5.45
N THR A 102 2.17 4.89 6.38
CA THR A 102 3.36 4.06 6.12
C THR A 102 3.17 2.61 6.53
N ASP A 103 2.04 2.29 7.12
CA ASP A 103 1.68 0.94 7.56
C ASP A 103 0.60 0.33 6.66
N TRP A 104 0.67 -0.98 6.49
CA TRP A 104 -0.34 -1.77 5.78
C TRP A 104 -1.51 -2.16 6.70
N GLY A 105 -2.64 -2.50 6.11
CA GLY A 105 -3.84 -2.95 6.81
C GLY A 105 -5.13 -2.37 6.25
N ASN A 106 -6.23 -2.65 6.93
CA ASN A 106 -7.51 -2.04 6.65
C ASN A 106 -7.67 -0.83 7.58
N PHE A 107 -7.98 0.32 7.00
CA PHE A 107 -8.17 1.56 7.73
C PHE A 107 -9.63 1.99 7.66
N GLN A 108 -10.24 2.15 8.83
CA GLN A 108 -11.59 2.71 8.95
C GLN A 108 -11.50 4.11 9.55
N VAL A 109 -12.05 5.09 8.86
CA VAL A 109 -12.08 6.49 9.26
C VAL A 109 -13.47 6.84 9.75
N SER A 110 -13.58 7.19 11.02
CA SER A 110 -14.80 7.71 11.63
C SER A 110 -14.69 9.22 11.80
N PHE A 111 -15.77 9.92 11.52
CA PHE A 111 -15.88 11.35 11.70
C PHE A 111 -17.01 11.67 12.66
N SER A 112 -16.66 12.26 13.79
CA SER A 112 -17.62 12.83 14.74
C SER A 112 -17.46 14.36 14.78
N TRP A 113 -18.52 15.06 15.03
CA TRP A 113 -18.51 16.49 14.96
C TRP A 113 -19.51 17.12 15.91
N SER A 114 -19.25 18.38 16.25
CA SER A 114 -20.19 19.25 16.88
C SER A 114 -20.11 20.64 16.25
N TYR A 115 -21.11 21.45 16.45
CA TYR A 115 -21.16 22.78 15.88
C TYR A 115 -21.70 23.80 16.90
N ARG A 116 -21.42 25.05 16.65
CA ARG A 116 -21.92 26.18 17.41
C ARG A 116 -22.27 27.31 16.45
N ASP A 117 -23.45 27.90 16.65
CA ASP A 117 -23.77 29.20 16.02
C ASP A 117 -22.73 30.23 16.48
N ARG A 118 -22.24 31.06 15.59
CA ARG A 118 -21.18 32.03 15.84
C ARG A 118 -21.48 32.95 17.02
N ASP A 119 -22.77 33.31 17.16
CA ASP A 119 -23.27 34.21 18.20
C ASP A 119 -23.69 33.49 19.49
N SER A 120 -23.58 32.18 19.55
CA SER A 120 -23.93 31.32 20.70
C SER A 120 -22.69 30.83 21.43
N LEU A 121 -22.82 30.55 22.73
CA LEU A 121 -21.80 29.88 23.52
C LEU A 121 -22.05 28.35 23.62
N ASN A 122 -23.21 27.89 23.19
CA ASN A 122 -23.62 26.49 23.31
C ASN A 122 -23.15 25.69 22.09
N THR A 123 -22.41 24.61 22.34
CA THR A 123 -22.04 23.61 21.33
C THR A 123 -23.10 22.54 21.25
N VAL A 124 -23.51 22.21 20.03
CA VAL A 124 -24.51 21.19 19.72
C VAL A 124 -23.80 19.99 19.06
N PRO A 125 -23.99 18.76 19.54
CA PRO A 125 -23.45 17.58 18.84
C PRO A 125 -24.11 17.40 17.49
N GLY A 126 -23.30 16.98 16.51
CA GLY A 126 -23.78 16.58 15.19
C GLY A 126 -24.41 15.19 15.20
N TYR A 127 -24.98 14.82 14.09
CA TYR A 127 -25.49 13.46 13.87
C TYR A 127 -24.37 12.52 13.40
N ASP A 128 -24.61 11.21 13.47
CA ASP A 128 -23.67 10.20 13.06
C ASP A 128 -23.41 10.26 11.54
N ILE A 129 -22.13 10.22 11.18
CA ILE A 129 -21.66 10.14 9.81
C ILE A 129 -21.16 8.71 9.57
N ALA A 130 -21.61 8.12 8.46
CA ALA A 130 -21.17 6.77 8.10
C ALA A 130 -19.64 6.73 7.91
N PRO A 131 -18.94 5.70 8.43
CA PRO A 131 -17.50 5.61 8.31
C PRO A 131 -17.06 5.42 6.84
N MET A 132 -15.85 5.86 6.55
CA MET A 132 -15.14 5.64 5.29
C MET A 132 -14.05 4.59 5.51
N SER A 133 -13.65 3.86 4.48
CA SER A 133 -12.57 2.88 4.63
C SER A 133 -11.70 2.77 3.38
N PHE A 134 -10.46 2.32 3.59
CA PHE A 134 -9.52 1.98 2.51
C PHE A 134 -8.55 0.90 3.00
N VAL A 135 -7.91 0.21 2.05
CA VAL A 135 -6.97 -0.88 2.30
C VAL A 135 -5.60 -0.49 1.77
N ILE A 136 -4.57 -0.69 2.59
CA ILE A 136 -3.17 -0.59 2.16
C ILE A 136 -2.58 -2.00 2.20
N ASP A 137 -2.04 -2.47 1.08
CA ASP A 137 -1.46 -3.81 0.95
C ASP A 137 -0.16 -3.97 1.73
N ASP A 138 0.08 -5.20 2.20
CA ASP A 138 1.35 -5.56 2.84
C ASP A 138 2.49 -5.60 1.80
N SER A 139 3.68 -5.27 2.28
CA SER A 139 4.90 -5.45 1.50
C SER A 139 5.17 -6.94 1.28
N GLU A 140 5.55 -7.30 0.05
CA GLU A 140 5.76 -8.69 -0.33
C GLU A 140 7.09 -8.88 -1.05
N VAL A 141 7.75 -10.02 -0.77
CA VAL A 141 8.92 -10.51 -1.49
C VAL A 141 8.74 -11.99 -1.78
N LYS A 142 8.69 -12.35 -3.09
CA LYS A 142 8.66 -13.75 -3.55
C LYS A 142 9.93 -14.08 -4.30
N LEU A 143 10.51 -15.23 -3.98
CA LEU A 143 11.68 -15.78 -4.64
C LEU A 143 11.27 -16.95 -5.54
N PHE A 144 11.85 -17.03 -6.72
CA PHE A 144 11.67 -18.17 -7.63
C PHE A 144 12.81 -19.16 -7.45
N ASN A 145 12.59 -20.41 -7.81
CA ASN A 145 13.51 -21.52 -7.52
C ASN A 145 14.36 -21.95 -8.71
N ALA A 146 14.16 -21.39 -9.90
CA ALA A 146 14.91 -21.75 -11.10
C ALA A 146 14.87 -20.66 -12.17
N PHE A 147 15.90 -20.63 -13.03
CA PHE A 147 15.93 -19.89 -14.29
C PHE A 147 16.90 -20.56 -15.27
N SER A 148 16.89 -20.16 -16.54
CA SER A 148 17.63 -20.80 -17.62
C SER A 148 18.39 -19.77 -18.48
N PRO A 149 19.60 -19.37 -18.10
CA PRO A 149 20.41 -18.37 -18.85
C PRO A 149 21.02 -19.02 -20.11
N ASN A 150 20.19 -19.24 -21.13
CA ASN A 150 20.55 -19.89 -22.39
C ASN A 150 20.37 -19.01 -23.63
N ASP A 151 20.01 -17.72 -23.41
CA ASP A 151 19.77 -16.67 -24.42
C ASP A 151 18.62 -17.04 -25.40
N ASP A 152 17.58 -17.79 -24.94
CA ASP A 152 16.39 -18.11 -25.76
C ASP A 152 15.24 -17.09 -25.57
N GLY A 153 15.41 -16.11 -24.70
CA GLY A 153 14.43 -15.08 -24.35
C GLY A 153 13.40 -15.52 -23.31
N ILE A 154 13.55 -16.72 -22.72
CA ILE A 154 12.61 -17.28 -21.74
C ILE A 154 13.33 -17.60 -20.44
N ASN A 155 13.06 -16.83 -19.38
CA ASN A 155 13.68 -16.99 -18.06
C ASN A 155 15.22 -16.96 -18.10
N ASP A 156 15.81 -16.14 -18.97
CA ASP A 156 17.26 -15.95 -19.06
C ASP A 156 17.84 -15.25 -17.84
N ASP A 157 17.01 -14.46 -17.16
CA ASP A 157 17.38 -13.74 -15.95
C ASP A 157 16.69 -14.31 -14.72
N TYR A 158 17.42 -14.37 -13.62
CA TYR A 158 16.83 -14.62 -12.31
C TYR A 158 16.18 -13.35 -11.79
N ARG A 159 14.88 -13.41 -11.53
CA ARG A 159 14.07 -12.29 -11.05
C ARG A 159 13.47 -12.61 -9.70
N ILE A 160 13.15 -11.60 -8.94
CA ILE A 160 12.34 -11.68 -7.72
C ILE A 160 11.10 -10.80 -7.87
N TYR A 161 10.01 -11.20 -7.27
CA TYR A 161 8.82 -10.36 -7.19
C TYR A 161 8.85 -9.53 -5.92
N VAL A 162 8.54 -8.24 -6.03
CA VAL A 162 8.44 -7.33 -4.91
C VAL A 162 7.20 -6.44 -5.03
N ARG A 163 6.61 -6.11 -3.90
CA ARG A 163 5.51 -5.13 -3.77
C ARG A 163 5.73 -4.30 -2.53
N SER A 164 5.54 -2.98 -2.62
CA SER A 164 5.68 -2.02 -1.49
C SER A 164 7.02 -2.15 -0.72
N ILE A 165 8.11 -2.41 -1.43
CA ILE A 165 9.46 -2.51 -0.88
C ILE A 165 10.22 -1.21 -1.15
N ALA A 166 10.69 -0.55 -0.07
CA ALA A 166 11.46 0.68 -0.16
C ALA A 166 12.97 0.45 -0.37
N ARG A 167 13.51 -0.64 0.17
CA ARG A 167 14.95 -0.94 0.09
C ARG A 167 15.19 -2.44 -0.03
N LEU A 168 16.19 -2.78 -0.83
CA LEU A 168 16.63 -4.16 -1.07
C LEU A 168 18.13 -4.32 -0.83
N GLU A 169 18.51 -5.46 -0.25
CA GLU A 169 19.86 -6.00 -0.20
C GLU A 169 19.77 -7.46 -0.65
N ILE A 170 20.39 -7.77 -1.78
CA ILE A 170 20.37 -9.10 -2.41
C ILE A 170 21.78 -9.59 -2.53
N ALA A 171 22.03 -10.83 -2.14
CA ALA A 171 23.30 -11.50 -2.36
C ALA A 171 23.08 -12.93 -2.86
N ILE A 172 23.72 -13.28 -3.98
CA ILE A 172 23.67 -14.60 -4.60
C ILE A 172 25.02 -15.27 -4.43
N PHE A 173 25.00 -16.53 -4.03
CA PHE A 173 26.18 -17.32 -3.67
C PHE A 173 26.23 -18.63 -4.46
N ASN A 174 27.43 -19.10 -4.72
CA ASN A 174 27.63 -20.48 -5.14
C ASN A 174 27.64 -21.44 -3.92
N ARG A 175 27.71 -22.75 -4.19
CA ARG A 175 27.73 -23.80 -3.15
C ARG A 175 28.91 -23.74 -2.17
N TRP A 176 29.94 -22.96 -2.47
CA TRP A 176 31.10 -22.76 -1.57
C TRP A 176 30.97 -21.48 -0.74
N GLY A 177 29.83 -20.76 -0.84
CA GLY A 177 29.60 -19.52 -0.12
C GLY A 177 30.26 -18.28 -0.74
N GLN A 178 30.83 -18.40 -1.93
CA GLN A 178 31.37 -17.26 -2.66
C GLN A 178 30.24 -16.41 -3.24
N VAL A 179 30.30 -15.10 -3.03
CA VAL A 179 29.35 -14.15 -3.62
C VAL A 179 29.55 -14.08 -5.13
N ILE A 180 28.48 -14.35 -5.88
CA ILE A 180 28.44 -14.30 -7.34
C ILE A 180 27.90 -12.95 -7.82
N LYS A 181 26.84 -12.45 -7.16
CA LYS A 181 26.20 -11.19 -7.46
C LYS A 181 25.73 -10.53 -6.16
N SER A 182 25.82 -9.21 -6.11
CA SER A 182 25.26 -8.41 -5.02
C SER A 182 24.58 -7.17 -5.56
N ILE A 183 23.41 -6.82 -5.02
CA ILE A 183 22.65 -5.62 -5.33
C ILE A 183 22.20 -5.02 -4.01
N SER A 184 22.36 -3.72 -3.82
CA SER A 184 21.84 -3.04 -2.63
C SER A 184 21.51 -1.59 -2.92
N GLY A 185 20.41 -1.10 -2.38
CA GLY A 185 19.98 0.30 -2.55
C GLY A 185 18.53 0.50 -2.23
N LYS A 186 18.02 1.70 -2.47
CA LYS A 186 16.60 1.94 -2.54
C LYS A 186 16.03 1.24 -3.75
N THR A 187 14.81 0.75 -3.64
CA THR A 187 14.16 0.03 -4.75
C THR A 187 14.03 0.92 -5.99
N GLU A 188 13.66 2.18 -5.82
CA GLU A 188 13.57 3.18 -6.91
C GLU A 188 14.90 3.40 -7.67
N ASP A 189 16.05 3.24 -7.00
CA ASP A 189 17.38 3.39 -7.60
C ASP A 189 17.87 2.11 -8.31
N ILE A 190 17.29 0.97 -7.96
CA ILE A 190 17.64 -0.36 -8.50
C ILE A 190 16.82 -0.70 -9.74
N LEU A 191 15.57 -0.24 -9.80
CA LEU A 191 14.63 -0.53 -10.87
C LEU A 191 15.14 -0.05 -12.23
N THR A 192 15.01 -0.93 -13.21
CA THR A 192 15.22 -0.60 -14.62
C THR A 192 13.87 -0.31 -15.30
N PRO A 193 13.85 0.35 -16.48
CA PRO A 193 12.61 0.51 -17.25
C PRO A 193 11.94 -0.82 -17.62
N GLU A 194 12.73 -1.89 -17.82
CA GLU A 194 12.24 -3.23 -18.09
C GLU A 194 11.56 -3.84 -16.87
N ASP A 195 12.10 -3.62 -15.66
CA ASP A 195 11.48 -4.05 -14.40
C ASP A 195 10.15 -3.31 -14.19
N GLU A 196 10.12 -1.99 -14.38
CA GLU A 196 8.90 -1.17 -14.31
C GLU A 196 7.81 -1.65 -15.27
N ALA A 197 8.18 -2.13 -16.45
CA ALA A 197 7.23 -2.67 -17.43
C ALA A 197 6.55 -3.97 -16.97
N THR A 198 7.06 -4.64 -15.93
CA THR A 198 6.45 -5.85 -15.35
C THR A 198 5.44 -5.56 -14.26
N ARG A 199 5.15 -4.27 -13.98
CA ARG A 199 4.21 -3.87 -12.92
C ARG A 199 2.84 -4.49 -13.14
N ASP A 200 2.35 -5.20 -12.12
CA ASP A 200 1.02 -5.81 -12.12
C ASP A 200 -0.06 -4.87 -11.56
N ALA A 201 -1.31 -5.36 -11.54
CA ALA A 201 -2.47 -4.59 -11.05
C ALA A 201 -2.38 -4.28 -9.54
N ASP A 202 -1.66 -5.10 -8.78
CA ASP A 202 -1.46 -4.93 -7.33
C ASP A 202 -0.27 -4.03 -7.00
N GLY A 203 0.37 -3.44 -8.02
CA GLY A 203 1.52 -2.53 -7.88
C GLY A 203 2.85 -3.24 -7.63
N GLY A 204 2.89 -4.56 -7.71
CA GLY A 204 4.10 -5.35 -7.64
C GLY A 204 4.83 -5.46 -8.98
N TYR A 205 6.09 -5.83 -8.97
CA TYR A 205 6.88 -6.00 -10.18
C TYR A 205 8.03 -7.00 -9.99
N LEU A 206 8.59 -7.45 -11.10
CA LEU A 206 9.73 -8.35 -11.14
C LEU A 206 11.03 -7.55 -11.27
N ILE A 207 11.94 -7.70 -10.31
CA ILE A 207 13.28 -7.12 -10.38
C ILE A 207 14.25 -8.15 -10.96
N ASN A 208 14.98 -7.76 -12.01
CA ASN A 208 16.08 -8.54 -12.54
C ASN A 208 17.27 -8.50 -11.57
N CYS A 209 17.63 -9.66 -11.02
CA CYS A 209 18.68 -9.78 -10.03
C CYS A 209 19.98 -10.34 -10.59
N TRP A 210 19.93 -11.21 -11.61
CA TRP A 210 21.10 -11.90 -12.09
C TRP A 210 20.89 -12.53 -13.47
N ASP A 211 21.79 -12.25 -14.39
CA ASP A 211 21.84 -12.74 -15.77
C ASP A 211 22.53 -14.12 -15.91
N GLY A 212 22.72 -14.84 -14.82
CA GLY A 212 23.41 -16.15 -14.85
C GLY A 212 24.91 -16.07 -15.13
N LYS A 213 25.52 -14.88 -15.10
CA LYS A 213 26.96 -14.71 -15.37
C LYS A 213 27.75 -14.36 -14.13
N HIS A 214 28.99 -14.85 -14.09
CA HIS A 214 30.01 -14.44 -13.14
C HIS A 214 31.31 -14.14 -13.88
N ASN A 215 31.86 -12.94 -13.69
CA ASN A 215 33.04 -12.46 -14.43
C ASN A 215 32.88 -12.55 -15.97
N GLY A 216 31.67 -12.24 -16.47
CA GLY A 216 31.34 -12.22 -17.91
C GLY A 216 31.13 -13.59 -18.54
N LYS A 217 31.14 -14.67 -17.78
CA LYS A 217 30.89 -16.04 -18.27
C LYS A 217 29.64 -16.63 -17.61
N VAL A 218 28.84 -17.33 -18.42
CA VAL A 218 27.68 -18.07 -17.92
C VAL A 218 28.19 -19.12 -16.91
N VAL A 219 27.51 -19.19 -15.78
CA VAL A 219 27.87 -20.14 -14.71
C VAL A 219 27.46 -21.58 -15.08
N SER A 220 27.99 -22.57 -14.38
CA SER A 220 27.62 -23.97 -14.59
C SER A 220 26.23 -24.27 -14.04
N ASP A 221 25.54 -25.24 -14.67
CA ASP A 221 24.32 -25.83 -14.11
C ASP A 221 24.52 -26.27 -12.67
N GLY A 222 23.51 -26.04 -11.85
CA GLY A 222 23.57 -26.44 -10.45
C GLY A 222 22.78 -25.53 -9.53
N VAL A 223 22.98 -25.75 -8.23
CA VAL A 223 22.28 -24.99 -7.17
C VAL A 223 23.15 -23.83 -6.72
N TYR A 224 22.54 -22.66 -6.70
CA TYR A 224 23.02 -21.41 -6.12
C TYR A 224 22.10 -21.02 -4.96
N PHE A 225 22.48 -20.05 -4.17
CA PHE A 225 21.73 -19.61 -3.00
C PHE A 225 21.51 -18.11 -3.06
N ILE A 226 20.35 -17.66 -2.65
CA ILE A 226 20.03 -16.24 -2.55
C ILE A 226 19.65 -15.89 -1.12
N ASN A 227 20.18 -14.76 -0.64
CA ASN A 227 19.72 -14.08 0.55
C ASN A 227 19.16 -12.73 0.13
N VAL A 228 17.95 -12.43 0.57
CA VAL A 228 17.31 -11.13 0.38
C VAL A 228 16.95 -10.56 1.74
N LYS A 229 17.42 -9.33 1.98
CA LYS A 229 16.93 -8.48 3.05
C LYS A 229 16.20 -7.31 2.41
N ALA A 230 14.93 -7.16 2.72
CA ALA A 230 14.09 -6.11 2.19
C ALA A 230 13.51 -5.27 3.32
N VAL A 231 13.37 -3.98 3.10
CA VAL A 231 12.66 -3.08 4.01
C VAL A 231 11.42 -2.62 3.27
N GLY A 232 10.26 -2.95 3.79
CA GLY A 232 8.98 -2.46 3.30
C GLY A 232 8.89 -0.94 3.44
N ALA A 233 8.02 -0.31 2.67
CA ALA A 233 7.80 1.13 2.74
C ALA A 233 7.33 1.57 4.15
N GLY A 234 6.63 0.70 4.89
CA GLY A 234 6.28 0.89 6.31
C GLY A 234 7.41 0.61 7.31
N GLY A 235 8.65 0.36 6.84
CA GLY A 235 9.80 0.11 7.72
C GLY A 235 9.96 -1.34 8.21
N LYS A 236 9.00 -2.23 7.94
CA LYS A 236 9.08 -3.66 8.30
C LYS A 236 10.21 -4.34 7.53
N VAL A 237 11.03 -5.14 8.24
CA VAL A 237 12.16 -5.87 7.64
C VAL A 237 11.74 -7.30 7.30
N TYR A 238 12.07 -7.72 6.09
CA TYR A 238 11.85 -9.05 5.56
C TYR A 238 13.19 -9.70 5.26
N GLU A 239 13.40 -10.92 5.74
CA GLU A 239 14.54 -11.75 5.36
C GLU A 239 14.02 -13.00 4.65
N ARG A 240 14.54 -13.25 3.45
CA ARG A 240 14.20 -14.41 2.63
C ARG A 240 15.48 -15.08 2.15
N LYS A 241 15.47 -16.42 2.16
CA LYS A 241 16.55 -17.26 1.65
C LYS A 241 15.94 -18.35 0.79
N ALA A 242 16.56 -18.66 -0.31
CA ALA A 242 16.12 -19.74 -1.20
C ALA A 242 17.29 -20.32 -1.99
N ASP A 243 17.05 -21.49 -2.55
CA ASP A 243 17.89 -22.13 -3.54
C ASP A 243 17.48 -21.64 -4.93
N ILE A 244 18.47 -21.48 -5.81
CA ILE A 244 18.27 -21.14 -7.22
C ILE A 244 18.85 -22.27 -8.07
N ASN A 245 18.03 -22.93 -8.85
CA ASN A 245 18.47 -23.92 -9.83
C ASN A 245 18.80 -23.21 -11.16
N VAL A 246 20.05 -23.28 -11.58
CA VAL A 246 20.51 -22.78 -12.89
C VAL A 246 20.51 -23.95 -13.87
N LEU A 247 19.79 -23.79 -15.00
CA LEU A 247 19.54 -24.81 -16.00
C LEU A 247 19.91 -24.27 -17.40
N THR A 248 21.19 -24.27 -17.76
CA THR A 248 21.65 -23.72 -19.05
C THR A 248 21.34 -24.64 -20.26
N GLY A 249 20.86 -25.85 -20.01
CA GLY A 249 20.63 -26.86 -21.06
C GLY A 249 21.91 -27.49 -21.62
N THR A 250 23.08 -27.08 -21.16
CA THR A 250 24.38 -27.59 -21.66
C THR A 250 24.82 -28.87 -20.96
N GLY A 251 24.14 -29.25 -19.88
CA GLY A 251 24.51 -30.40 -19.01
C GLY A 251 24.05 -31.78 -19.46
N ILE A 252 23.26 -31.91 -20.55
CA ILE A 252 22.77 -33.22 -21.04
C ILE A 252 23.32 -33.47 -22.44
N ARG A 253 24.62 -33.67 -22.56
CA ARG A 253 25.16 -34.50 -23.63
C ARG A 253 25.47 -35.88 -23.02
N ARG A 254 24.56 -36.80 -23.21
CA ARG A 254 24.86 -38.24 -23.06
C ARG A 254 25.72 -38.71 -24.21
#